data_59a304183c818e6bd7af823fc619dab6
#
_entry.id   59a304183c818e6bd7af823fc619dab6
#
_cell.length_a   1.000
_cell.length_b   1.000
_cell.length_c   1.000
_cell.angle_alpha   90.00
_cell.angle_beta   90.00
_cell.angle_gamma   90.00
#
_symmetry.space_group_name_H-M   'P 1'
#
loop_
_entity.id
_entity.type
_entity.pdbx_description
1 polymer ?
#
loop_
_entity_poly.entity_id
_entity_poly.type
_entity_poly.pdbx_seq_one_letter_code
_entity_poly.pdbx_strand_id
1 'polypeptide(L)'
;AVISFCDPAVKRIDEDYSPVDYSSVCDTVFYCEADDLDSLAEKGYTYDTYFPEAPELAEFINKAYRDGMNIICQCEYGQSKSAGCAAAILGHFYQRGIDIFAEYKYYPNQVIYHKVFDALESVAFQPTEYLRRVYDYSGTKYPFDRNAIEESLNRLTKTERDILYMYLWDRHSMSSIARLV
;
A
#
# COMPACT_ATOMS: atom_id res chain seq x y z
N ALA A 1 4.34 -7.89 12.19
CA ALA A 1 5.28 -7.09 11.40
C ALA A 1 5.24 -5.64 11.89
N VAL A 2 6.36 -4.96 11.89
CA VAL A 2 6.47 -3.54 12.28
C VAL A 2 7.02 -2.74 11.10
N ILE A 3 6.41 -1.58 10.84
CA ILE A 3 6.90 -0.56 9.93
C ILE A 3 7.27 0.65 10.79
N SER A 4 8.55 1.00 10.84
CA SER A 4 9.09 2.04 11.70
C SER A 4 9.63 3.19 10.86
N PHE A 5 8.97 4.34 10.93
CA PHE A 5 9.42 5.58 10.29
C PHE A 5 10.28 6.39 11.24
N CYS A 6 11.41 6.90 10.77
CA CYS A 6 12.17 7.94 11.42
C CYS A 6 12.30 9.17 10.51
N ASP A 7 12.39 10.35 11.16
CA ASP A 7 12.60 11.61 10.47
C ASP A 7 14.08 11.99 10.50
N PRO A 8 14.75 12.09 9.33
CA PRO A 8 16.13 12.53 9.28
C PRO A 8 16.36 13.94 9.86
N ALA A 9 15.31 14.78 9.92
CA ALA A 9 15.41 16.10 10.50
C ALA A 9 15.57 16.06 12.03
N VAL A 10 14.91 15.09 12.70
CA VAL A 10 15.05 14.92 14.16
C VAL A 10 16.50 14.57 14.53
N LYS A 11 17.10 13.65 13.77
CA LYS A 11 18.50 13.23 13.95
C LYS A 11 19.51 14.38 13.80
N ARG A 12 19.16 15.42 13.00
CA ARG A 12 20.01 16.61 12.83
C ARG A 12 19.89 17.61 13.98
N ILE A 13 18.78 17.57 14.72
CA ILE A 13 18.48 18.48 15.84
C ILE A 13 18.92 17.87 17.17
N ASP A 14 18.77 16.56 17.30
CA ASP A 14 19.10 15.80 18.51
C ASP A 14 20.13 14.73 18.13
N GLU A 15 21.38 14.96 18.50
CA GLU A 15 22.51 14.05 18.22
C GLU A 15 22.38 12.72 18.98
N ASP A 16 21.65 12.71 20.08
CA ASP A 16 21.39 11.52 20.91
C ASP A 16 20.19 10.71 20.39
N TYR A 17 19.42 11.26 19.43
CA TYR A 17 18.29 10.57 18.84
C TYR A 17 18.73 9.31 18.09
N SER A 18 18.13 8.20 18.44
CA SER A 18 18.21 6.95 17.66
C SER A 18 16.80 6.40 17.38
N PRO A 19 16.56 5.88 16.18
CA PRO A 19 15.32 5.14 15.89
C PRO A 19 15.12 4.00 16.89
N VAL A 20 13.87 3.68 17.18
CA VAL A 20 13.54 2.56 18.06
C VAL A 20 14.02 1.25 17.43
N ASP A 21 14.82 0.50 18.17
CA ASP A 21 15.25 -0.85 17.78
C ASP A 21 14.23 -1.90 18.24
N TYR A 22 13.58 -2.52 17.27
CA TYR A 22 12.58 -3.58 17.48
C TYR A 22 13.16 -5.00 17.41
N SER A 23 14.46 -5.18 17.14
CA SER A 23 15.08 -6.48 16.90
C SER A 23 14.93 -7.47 18.07
N SER A 24 14.77 -6.96 19.29
CA SER A 24 14.57 -7.78 20.50
C SER A 24 13.13 -8.30 20.69
N VAL A 25 12.14 -7.74 19.96
CA VAL A 25 10.71 -8.02 20.17
C VAL A 25 9.97 -8.43 18.90
N CYS A 26 10.56 -8.19 17.74
CA CYS A 26 9.96 -8.53 16.45
C CYS A 26 11.02 -8.82 15.40
N ASP A 27 10.96 -10.02 14.79
CA ASP A 27 11.89 -10.43 13.74
C ASP A 27 11.53 -9.87 12.35
N THR A 28 10.34 -9.29 12.20
CA THR A 28 9.81 -8.80 10.93
C THR A 28 9.59 -7.29 11.03
N VAL A 29 10.65 -6.53 10.75
CA VAL A 29 10.64 -5.06 10.84
C VAL A 29 11.13 -4.46 9.54
N PHE A 30 10.47 -3.39 9.10
CA PHE A 30 10.92 -2.54 7.99
C PHE A 30 11.17 -1.13 8.53
N TYR A 31 12.39 -0.65 8.41
CA TYR A 31 12.80 0.68 8.83
C TYR A 31 12.76 1.62 7.63
N CYS A 32 12.11 2.77 7.79
CA CYS A 32 11.95 3.80 6.78
C CYS A 32 12.55 5.11 7.25
N GLU A 33 13.27 5.81 6.38
CA GLU A 33 13.65 7.20 6.59
C GLU A 33 12.83 8.11 5.68
N ALA A 34 12.04 9.01 6.25
CA ALA A 34 11.26 9.98 5.50
C ALA A 34 11.06 11.26 6.28
N ASP A 35 11.31 12.40 5.63
CA ASP A 35 10.97 13.71 6.17
C ASP A 35 9.44 13.82 6.35
N ASP A 36 8.98 14.44 7.44
CA ASP A 36 7.56 14.72 7.63
C ASP A 36 7.20 16.05 6.95
N LEU A 37 6.67 15.97 5.74
CA LEU A 37 6.41 17.10 4.85
C LEU A 37 4.93 17.18 4.51
N ASP A 38 4.38 18.39 4.51
CA ASP A 38 3.04 18.67 3.96
C ASP A 38 3.09 18.82 2.44
N SER A 39 4.24 19.25 1.90
CA SER A 39 4.46 19.43 0.47
C SER A 39 5.90 19.07 0.06
N LEU A 40 6.05 18.35 -1.05
CA LEU A 40 7.36 17.99 -1.59
C LEU A 40 8.22 19.20 -1.96
N ALA A 41 7.59 20.32 -2.34
CA ALA A 41 8.27 21.55 -2.73
C ALA A 41 9.08 22.19 -1.59
N GLU A 42 8.73 21.93 -0.33
CA GLU A 42 9.40 22.51 0.84
C GLU A 42 10.89 22.20 0.91
N LYS A 43 11.28 21.00 0.47
CA LYS A 43 12.67 20.54 0.43
C LYS A 43 13.19 20.21 -0.97
N GLY A 44 12.46 20.62 -2.01
CA GLY A 44 12.84 20.40 -3.39
C GLY A 44 12.75 18.94 -3.85
N TYR A 45 11.99 18.12 -3.17
CA TYR A 45 11.70 16.77 -3.62
C TYR A 45 10.75 16.78 -4.82
N THR A 46 10.95 15.81 -5.69
CA THR A 46 9.93 15.35 -6.65
C THR A 46 9.21 14.13 -6.08
N TYR A 47 8.10 13.75 -6.69
CA TYR A 47 7.39 12.54 -6.29
C TYR A 47 8.29 11.29 -6.35
N ASP A 48 9.15 11.19 -7.36
CA ASP A 48 10.05 10.05 -7.55
C ASP A 48 11.21 10.02 -6.55
N THR A 49 11.70 11.19 -6.14
CA THR A 49 12.87 11.28 -5.25
C THR A 49 12.51 11.26 -3.76
N TYR A 50 11.25 11.49 -3.42
CA TYR A 50 10.78 11.39 -2.05
C TYR A 50 10.42 9.95 -1.72
N PHE A 51 10.93 9.44 -0.62
CA PHE A 51 10.69 8.11 -0.09
C PHE A 51 10.82 7.00 -1.16
N PRO A 52 12.03 6.83 -1.72
CA PRO A 52 12.29 5.91 -2.83
C PRO A 52 12.11 4.43 -2.42
N GLU A 53 12.12 4.12 -1.12
CA GLU A 53 11.92 2.75 -0.59
C GLU A 53 10.44 2.31 -0.57
N ALA A 54 9.52 3.14 -1.04
CA ALA A 54 8.09 2.78 -1.06
C ALA A 54 7.76 1.46 -1.80
N PRO A 55 8.42 1.12 -2.93
CA PRO A 55 8.21 -0.18 -3.58
C PRO A 55 8.61 -1.37 -2.70
N GLU A 56 9.77 -1.33 -2.05
CA GLU A 56 10.26 -2.37 -1.14
C GLU A 56 9.36 -2.48 0.09
N LEU A 57 8.88 -1.35 0.61
CA LEU A 57 7.89 -1.33 1.68
C LEU A 57 6.57 -1.99 1.23
N ALA A 58 6.11 -1.74 0.02
CA ALA A 58 4.90 -2.37 -0.51
C ALA A 58 5.04 -3.89 -0.63
N GLU A 59 6.21 -4.39 -1.05
CA GLU A 59 6.50 -5.84 -1.06
C GLU A 59 6.48 -6.43 0.36
N PHE A 60 7.09 -5.74 1.32
CA PHE A 60 7.08 -6.12 2.73
C PHE A 60 5.65 -6.20 3.29
N ILE A 61 4.83 -5.17 3.04
CA ILE A 61 3.43 -5.11 3.45
C ILE A 61 2.63 -6.26 2.84
N ASN A 62 2.77 -6.49 1.54
CA ASN A 62 2.09 -7.58 0.85
C ASN A 62 2.50 -8.96 1.40
N LYS A 63 3.79 -9.13 1.72
CA LYS A 63 4.26 -10.37 2.34
C LYS A 63 3.65 -10.55 3.72
N ALA A 64 3.70 -9.54 4.59
CA ALA A 64 3.14 -9.60 5.93
C ALA A 64 1.62 -9.88 5.90
N TYR A 65 0.90 -9.24 4.98
CA TYR A 65 -0.53 -9.48 4.78
C TYR A 65 -0.82 -10.94 4.35
N ARG A 66 -0.06 -11.48 3.39
CA ARG A 66 -0.20 -12.88 2.94
C ARG A 66 0.09 -13.88 4.05
N ASP A 67 1.07 -13.57 4.88
CA ASP A 67 1.48 -14.43 6.01
C ASP A 67 0.51 -14.29 7.20
N GLY A 68 -0.56 -13.49 7.09
CA GLY A 68 -1.57 -13.28 8.13
C GLY A 68 -1.06 -12.50 9.35
N MET A 69 0.01 -11.72 9.19
CA MET A 69 0.59 -10.95 10.28
C MET A 69 -0.22 -9.69 10.57
N ASN A 70 -0.31 -9.32 11.85
CA ASN A 70 -0.70 -7.97 12.22
C ASN A 70 0.41 -6.98 11.84
N ILE A 71 0.05 -5.85 11.23
CA ILE A 71 0.99 -4.81 10.83
C ILE A 71 0.83 -3.62 11.78
N ILE A 72 1.92 -3.21 12.40
CA ILE A 72 2.00 -2.04 13.28
C ILE A 72 2.81 -0.97 12.56
N CYS A 73 2.22 0.20 12.36
CA CYS A 73 2.92 1.38 11.84
C CYS A 73 3.32 2.30 13.00
N GLN A 74 4.58 2.67 13.06
CA GLN A 74 5.15 3.53 14.10
C GLN A 74 5.93 4.68 13.48
N CYS A 75 5.88 5.85 14.10
CA CYS A 75 6.77 6.99 13.89
C CYS A 75 6.96 7.74 15.22
N GLU A 76 7.70 8.84 15.23
CA GLU A 76 8.05 9.57 16.45
C GLU A 76 6.83 9.93 17.32
N TYR A 77 5.78 10.43 16.70
CA TYR A 77 4.57 10.91 17.41
C TYR A 77 3.34 10.02 17.21
N GLY A 78 3.40 9.05 16.28
CA GLY A 78 2.27 8.16 16.00
C GLY A 78 1.07 8.83 15.31
N GLN A 79 1.24 10.04 14.77
CA GLN A 79 0.13 10.85 14.26
C GLN A 79 0.19 11.17 12.77
N SER A 80 1.39 11.31 12.20
CA SER A 80 1.58 11.76 10.82
C SER A 80 2.04 10.63 9.89
N LYS A 81 3.34 10.32 9.81
CA LYS A 81 3.90 9.34 8.87
C LYS A 81 3.32 7.93 9.04
N SER A 82 3.27 7.44 10.28
CA SER A 82 2.68 6.13 10.58
C SER A 82 1.19 6.08 10.29
N ALA A 83 0.46 7.17 10.53
CA ALA A 83 -0.96 7.28 10.22
C ALA A 83 -1.20 7.31 8.70
N GLY A 84 -0.36 8.02 7.93
CA GLY A 84 -0.40 8.01 6.46
C GLY A 84 -0.18 6.61 5.89
N CYS A 85 0.83 5.90 6.39
CA CYS A 85 1.10 4.51 6.00
C CYS A 85 -0.06 3.58 6.37
N ALA A 86 -0.58 3.66 7.60
CA ALA A 86 -1.71 2.85 8.04
C ALA A 86 -2.97 3.12 7.21
N ALA A 87 -3.23 4.38 6.86
CA ALA A 87 -4.35 4.74 5.98
C ALA A 87 -4.18 4.13 4.58
N ALA A 88 -2.96 4.12 4.02
CA ALA A 88 -2.68 3.50 2.74
C ALA A 88 -2.93 1.98 2.76
N ILE A 89 -2.46 1.30 3.81
CA ILE A 89 -2.67 -0.15 4.00
C ILE A 89 -4.16 -0.46 4.13
N LEU A 90 -4.89 0.26 4.98
CA LEU A 90 -6.34 0.07 5.16
C LEU A 90 -7.11 0.44 3.90
N GLY A 91 -6.66 1.46 3.15
CA GLY A 91 -7.26 1.85 1.88
C GLY A 91 -7.13 0.74 0.84
N HIS A 92 -5.90 0.20 0.68
CA HIS A 92 -5.60 -0.81 -0.31
C HIS A 92 -6.32 -2.15 -0.04
N PHE A 93 -6.19 -2.71 1.16
CA PHE A 93 -6.71 -4.05 1.46
C PHE A 93 -8.18 -4.09 1.86
N TYR A 94 -8.70 -3.00 2.47
CA TYR A 94 -10.03 -3.00 3.08
C TYR A 94 -10.94 -1.86 2.61
N GLN A 95 -10.43 -0.94 1.77
CA GLN A 95 -11.14 0.28 1.33
C GLN A 95 -11.57 1.19 2.51
N ARG A 96 -10.81 1.16 3.59
CA ARG A 96 -11.11 1.84 4.86
C ARG A 96 -10.05 2.86 5.26
N GLY A 97 -9.21 3.31 4.33
CA GLY A 97 -8.19 4.33 4.62
C GLY A 97 -8.79 5.62 5.19
N ILE A 98 -9.98 5.98 4.75
CA ILE A 98 -10.71 7.16 5.23
C ILE A 98 -10.98 7.15 6.75
N ASP A 99 -11.05 5.98 7.36
CA ASP A 99 -11.30 5.86 8.81
C ASP A 99 -10.19 6.51 9.62
N ILE A 100 -8.94 6.42 9.15
CA ILE A 100 -7.79 7.06 9.80
C ILE A 100 -7.83 8.59 9.61
N PHE A 101 -8.21 9.06 8.41
CA PHE A 101 -8.36 10.50 8.14
C PHE A 101 -9.51 11.13 8.92
N ALA A 102 -10.57 10.36 9.23
CA ALA A 102 -11.72 10.82 10.00
C ALA A 102 -11.45 10.90 11.52
N GLU A 103 -10.42 10.24 12.02
CA GLU A 103 -10.07 10.24 13.44
C GLU A 103 -9.26 11.49 13.79
N TYR A 104 -9.85 12.42 14.51
CA TYR A 104 -9.28 13.76 14.83
C TYR A 104 -7.94 13.72 15.58
N LYS A 105 -7.57 12.60 16.18
CA LYS A 105 -6.28 12.41 16.86
C LYS A 105 -5.10 12.19 15.90
N TYR A 106 -5.38 11.88 14.63
CA TYR A 106 -4.38 11.68 13.59
C TYR A 106 -4.36 12.85 12.61
N TYR A 107 -3.18 13.11 12.07
CA TYR A 107 -2.94 14.04 10.98
C TYR A 107 -2.16 13.29 9.89
N PRO A 108 -2.81 12.32 9.18
CA PRO A 108 -2.11 11.42 8.28
C PRO A 108 -1.36 12.20 7.20
N ASN A 109 -0.04 11.98 7.12
CA ASN A 109 0.79 12.58 6.09
C ASN A 109 0.32 12.12 4.71
N GLN A 110 -0.19 13.06 3.90
CA GLN A 110 -0.78 12.75 2.61
C GLN A 110 0.26 12.28 1.59
N VAL A 111 1.49 12.79 1.66
CA VAL A 111 2.56 12.40 0.74
C VAL A 111 2.96 10.95 0.99
N ILE A 112 3.15 10.55 2.26
CA ILE A 112 3.39 9.16 2.65
C ILE A 112 2.22 8.27 2.24
N TYR A 113 0.98 8.72 2.49
CA TYR A 113 -0.21 7.97 2.08
C TYR A 113 -0.18 7.65 0.58
N HIS A 114 0.00 8.66 -0.27
CA HIS A 114 0.01 8.46 -1.72
C HIS A 114 1.19 7.59 -2.18
N LYS A 115 2.40 7.83 -1.66
CA LYS A 115 3.58 7.02 -2.02
C LYS A 115 3.40 5.54 -1.69
N VAL A 116 2.89 5.23 -0.49
CA VAL A 116 2.67 3.84 -0.07
C VAL A 116 1.48 3.23 -0.82
N PHE A 117 0.39 3.98 -1.01
CA PHE A 117 -0.78 3.49 -1.71
C PHE A 117 -0.47 3.17 -3.18
N ASP A 118 0.19 4.09 -3.90
CA ASP A 118 0.57 3.89 -5.30
C ASP A 118 1.56 2.72 -5.47
N ALA A 119 2.49 2.57 -4.52
CA ALA A 119 3.40 1.42 -4.51
C ALA A 119 2.66 0.10 -4.30
N LEU A 120 1.69 0.05 -3.36
CA LEU A 120 0.85 -1.12 -3.14
C LEU A 120 0.01 -1.47 -4.37
N GLU A 121 -0.59 -0.48 -5.02
CA GLU A 121 -1.33 -0.67 -6.27
C GLU A 121 -0.41 -1.22 -7.38
N SER A 122 0.82 -0.71 -7.47
CA SER A 122 1.80 -1.15 -8.49
C SER A 122 2.24 -2.60 -8.29
N VAL A 123 2.43 -3.04 -7.05
CA VAL A 123 2.79 -4.44 -6.73
C VAL A 123 1.60 -5.38 -6.88
N ALA A 124 0.38 -4.92 -6.56
CA ALA A 124 -0.83 -5.72 -6.72
C ALA A 124 -1.14 -6.04 -8.20
N PHE A 125 -0.66 -5.20 -9.12
CA PHE A 125 -0.91 -5.34 -10.54
C PHE A 125 0.11 -6.25 -11.25
N GLN A 126 0.31 -7.48 -10.72
CA GLN A 126 0.93 -8.57 -11.48
C GLN A 126 -0.19 -9.51 -11.98
N PRO A 127 -0.65 -9.40 -13.23
CA PRO A 127 -1.76 -10.20 -13.76
C PRO A 127 -1.53 -11.72 -13.61
N THR A 128 -0.27 -12.14 -13.66
CA THR A 128 0.17 -13.52 -13.52
C THR A 128 -0.02 -14.11 -12.12
N GLU A 129 0.14 -13.31 -11.08
CA GLU A 129 0.01 -13.79 -9.69
C GLU A 129 -1.45 -13.85 -9.24
N TYR A 130 -2.28 -12.97 -9.76
CA TYR A 130 -3.73 -13.02 -9.55
C TYR A 130 -4.37 -14.27 -10.15
N LEU A 131 -4.04 -14.57 -11.38
CA LEU A 131 -4.53 -15.80 -12.02
C LEU A 131 -4.10 -17.03 -11.24
N ARG A 132 -2.89 -17.04 -10.64
CA ARG A 132 -2.48 -18.11 -9.72
C ARG A 132 -3.37 -18.20 -8.49
N ARG A 133 -3.73 -17.08 -7.84
CA ARG A 133 -4.54 -17.08 -6.61
C ARG A 133 -5.98 -17.55 -6.83
N VAL A 134 -6.60 -17.13 -7.93
CA VAL A 134 -7.94 -17.61 -8.29
C VAL A 134 -7.92 -19.11 -8.52
N TYR A 135 -6.81 -19.65 -9.03
CA TYR A 135 -6.62 -21.09 -9.21
C TYR A 135 -6.39 -21.86 -7.90
N ASP A 136 -5.56 -21.29 -6.99
CA ASP A 136 -5.22 -21.99 -5.73
C ASP A 136 -6.36 -21.94 -4.70
N TYR A 137 -7.17 -20.88 -4.72
CA TYR A 137 -8.23 -20.69 -3.73
C TYR A 137 -9.47 -21.54 -3.99
N SER A 138 -9.70 -21.95 -5.24
CA SER A 138 -10.96 -22.65 -5.56
C SER A 138 -10.94 -24.14 -5.26
N GLY A 139 -9.78 -24.79 -5.12
CA GLY A 139 -9.66 -26.23 -4.89
C GLY A 139 -10.46 -27.08 -5.90
N THR A 140 -11.18 -26.41 -6.79
CA THR A 140 -12.05 -27.00 -7.80
C THR A 140 -11.32 -27.01 -9.13
N LYS A 141 -11.09 -28.19 -9.64
CA LYS A 141 -10.69 -28.43 -11.04
C LYS A 141 -11.77 -27.92 -12.01
N TYR A 142 -11.87 -26.61 -12.18
CA TYR A 142 -12.51 -26.10 -13.40
C TYR A 142 -11.44 -26.10 -14.49
N PRO A 143 -11.69 -26.75 -15.62
CA PRO A 143 -10.76 -26.79 -16.74
C PRO A 143 -10.81 -25.44 -17.49
N PHE A 144 -10.42 -24.35 -16.83
CA PHE A 144 -10.21 -23.09 -17.55
C PHE A 144 -8.80 -23.14 -18.15
N ASP A 145 -8.75 -23.18 -19.46
CA ASP A 145 -7.51 -22.99 -20.18
C ASP A 145 -6.98 -21.58 -19.90
N ARG A 146 -5.83 -21.53 -19.21
CA ARG A 146 -5.16 -20.27 -18.85
C ARG A 146 -4.91 -19.40 -20.09
N ASN A 147 -4.52 -20.01 -21.19
CA ASN A 147 -4.26 -19.33 -22.45
C ASN A 147 -5.56 -18.70 -23.02
N ALA A 148 -6.69 -19.38 -22.88
CA ALA A 148 -7.99 -18.87 -23.32
C ALA A 148 -8.44 -17.64 -22.51
N ILE A 149 -8.14 -17.60 -21.20
CA ILE A 149 -8.43 -16.44 -20.35
C ILE A 149 -7.51 -15.26 -20.70
N GLU A 150 -6.21 -15.49 -20.83
CA GLU A 150 -5.25 -14.46 -21.24
C GLU A 150 -5.60 -13.90 -22.63
N GLU A 151 -5.94 -14.74 -23.57
CA GLU A 151 -6.36 -14.33 -24.91
C GLU A 151 -7.66 -13.52 -24.86
N SER A 152 -8.61 -13.91 -24.03
CA SER A 152 -9.87 -13.18 -23.83
C SER A 152 -9.65 -11.80 -23.21
N LEU A 153 -8.79 -11.70 -22.19
CA LEU A 153 -8.43 -10.43 -21.56
C LEU A 153 -7.67 -9.51 -22.54
N ASN A 154 -6.84 -10.06 -23.42
CA ASN A 154 -6.10 -9.29 -24.42
C ASN A 154 -7.01 -8.74 -25.55
N ARG A 155 -8.18 -9.32 -25.77
CA ARG A 155 -9.19 -8.83 -26.73
C ARG A 155 -9.98 -7.64 -26.18
N LEU A 156 -9.99 -7.44 -24.85
CA LEU A 156 -10.68 -6.31 -24.24
C LEU A 156 -9.94 -5.00 -24.49
N THR A 157 -10.69 -3.96 -24.74
CA THR A 157 -10.18 -2.59 -24.73
C THR A 157 -9.70 -2.21 -23.32
N LYS A 158 -8.92 -1.14 -23.21
CA LYS A 158 -8.49 -0.63 -21.91
C LYS A 158 -9.69 -0.37 -20.99
N THR A 159 -10.73 0.31 -21.51
CA THR A 159 -11.94 0.64 -20.75
C THR A 159 -12.67 -0.61 -20.26
N GLU A 160 -12.80 -1.64 -21.09
CA GLU A 160 -13.45 -2.90 -20.68
C GLU A 160 -12.65 -3.63 -19.61
N ARG A 161 -11.32 -3.60 -19.67
CA ARG A 161 -10.45 -4.15 -18.60
C ARG A 161 -10.62 -3.37 -17.30
N ASP A 162 -10.66 -2.05 -17.36
CA ASP A 162 -10.86 -1.19 -16.20
C ASP A 162 -12.22 -1.44 -15.54
N ILE A 163 -13.29 -1.60 -16.35
CA ILE A 163 -14.64 -1.98 -15.88
C ILE A 163 -14.62 -3.35 -15.21
N LEU A 164 -13.99 -4.33 -15.83
CA LEU A 164 -13.88 -5.68 -15.30
C LEU A 164 -13.11 -5.69 -13.98
N TYR A 165 -12.05 -4.90 -13.90
CA TYR A 165 -11.25 -4.72 -12.69
C TYR A 165 -12.11 -4.12 -11.56
N MET A 166 -12.78 -3.01 -11.79
CA MET A 166 -13.67 -2.37 -10.82
C MET A 166 -14.76 -3.31 -10.31
N TYR A 167 -15.32 -4.14 -11.19
CA TYR A 167 -16.37 -5.09 -10.82
C TYR A 167 -15.85 -6.26 -10.00
N LEU A 168 -14.77 -6.88 -10.46
CA LEU A 168 -14.26 -8.12 -9.84
C LEU A 168 -13.41 -7.85 -8.60
N TRP A 169 -12.70 -6.73 -8.57
CA TRP A 169 -11.69 -6.44 -7.56
C TRP A 169 -12.16 -5.43 -6.53
N ASP A 170 -12.60 -4.28 -6.99
CA ASP A 170 -13.07 -3.22 -6.11
C ASP A 170 -14.49 -3.48 -5.61
N ARG A 171 -15.09 -4.59 -6.03
CA ARG A 171 -16.47 -4.97 -5.70
C ARG A 171 -17.48 -3.86 -5.94
N HIS A 172 -17.19 -2.96 -6.86
CA HIS A 172 -18.15 -1.96 -7.29
C HIS A 172 -19.38 -2.63 -7.92
N SER A 173 -20.56 -2.15 -7.59
CA SER A 173 -21.76 -2.58 -8.32
C SER A 173 -21.69 -2.05 -9.75
N MET A 174 -22.31 -2.76 -10.71
CA MET A 174 -22.41 -2.29 -12.10
C MET A 174 -23.04 -0.89 -12.20
N SER A 175 -23.96 -0.57 -11.26
CA SER A 175 -24.56 0.77 -11.18
C SER A 175 -23.58 1.85 -10.72
N SER A 176 -22.61 1.50 -9.89
CA SER A 176 -21.55 2.44 -9.46
C SER A 176 -20.55 2.65 -10.59
N ILE A 177 -20.15 1.57 -11.29
CA ILE A 177 -19.23 1.63 -12.42
C ILE A 177 -19.79 2.50 -13.54
N ALA A 178 -21.08 2.33 -13.87
CA ALA A 178 -21.77 3.12 -14.90
C ALA A 178 -21.80 4.64 -14.64
N ARG A 179 -21.43 5.09 -13.44
CA ARG A 179 -21.30 6.52 -13.10
C ARG A 179 -19.86 7.03 -13.20
N LEU A 180 -18.89 6.12 -13.29
CA LEU A 180 -17.46 6.44 -13.32
C LEU A 180 -16.88 6.37 -14.74
N VAL A 181 -17.58 5.70 -15.67
CA VAL A 181 -17.23 5.53 -17.09
C VAL A 181 -18.13 6.38 -17.96
#